data_7faada36e4d4ac3b627149df4817a5d2
#
_entry.id   7faada36e4d4ac3b627149df4817a5d2
#
_cell.length_a   1.000
_cell.length_b   1.000
_cell.length_c   1.000
_cell.angle_alpha   90.00
_cell.angle_beta   90.00
_cell.angle_gamma   90.00
#
_symmetry.space_group_name_H-M   'P 1'
#
loop_
_entity.id
_entity.type
_entity.pdbx_description
1 polymer ?
#
loop_
_entity_poly.entity_id
_entity_poly.type
_entity_poly.pdbx_seq_one_letter_code
_entity_poly.pdbx_strand_id
1 'polypeptide(L)'
;LKIAMNMLHTTHTPLILLRNQLEELKTGNLPESFSQQVEEALGYTECIIYCNQNIVTLNKVNKKILPKTSTVNLELSSYITSIVNQCRPYADSRRIQLTVSECSDCVSCRINENIMTAALQHLISKLILGSDLGCCISINITHTTDSWQLQITNCEIADKRVGKMFPFIPVIFPIYG
;
A
#
# COMPACT_ATOMS: atom_id res chain seq x y z
N LEU A 1 -1.59 -25.12 -0.10
CA LEU A 1 -2.13 -23.91 -0.74
C LEU A 1 -3.64 -23.73 -0.48
N LYS A 2 -4.46 -24.77 -0.64
CA LYS A 2 -5.91 -24.73 -0.38
C LYS A 2 -6.24 -24.41 1.09
N ILE A 3 -5.45 -24.96 2.03
CA ILE A 3 -5.55 -24.69 3.47
C ILE A 3 -5.24 -23.21 3.77
N ALA A 4 -4.17 -22.65 3.20
CA ALA A 4 -3.81 -21.26 3.40
C ALA A 4 -4.90 -20.31 2.89
N MET A 5 -5.53 -20.59 1.75
CA MET A 5 -6.65 -19.79 1.23
C MET A 5 -7.88 -19.85 2.14
N ASN A 6 -8.20 -21.03 2.68
CA ASN A 6 -9.29 -21.17 3.63
C ASN A 6 -8.99 -20.37 4.93
N MET A 7 -7.76 -20.43 5.43
CA MET A 7 -7.34 -19.65 6.60
C MET A 7 -7.47 -18.15 6.36
N LEU A 8 -7.06 -17.67 5.18
CA LEU A 8 -7.21 -16.25 4.83
C LEU A 8 -8.68 -15.82 4.78
N HIS A 9 -9.58 -16.64 4.24
CA HIS A 9 -11.02 -16.36 4.24
C HIS A 9 -11.61 -16.40 5.65
N THR A 10 -11.20 -17.35 6.49
CA THR A 10 -11.72 -17.45 7.87
C THR A 10 -11.21 -16.32 8.77
N THR A 11 -10.04 -15.76 8.50
CA THR A 11 -9.49 -14.63 9.28
C THR A 11 -10.02 -13.27 8.82
N HIS A 12 -10.53 -13.14 7.60
CA HIS A 12 -11.00 -11.86 7.06
C HIS A 12 -12.18 -11.30 7.84
N THR A 13 -13.21 -12.10 8.11
CA THR A 13 -14.40 -11.65 8.85
C THR A 13 -14.08 -11.17 10.27
N PRO A 14 -13.35 -11.93 11.11
CA PRO A 14 -12.99 -11.44 12.45
C PRO A 14 -12.11 -10.19 12.42
N LEU A 15 -11.26 -10.01 11.41
CA LEU A 15 -10.47 -8.78 11.26
C LEU A 15 -11.35 -7.57 10.94
N ILE A 16 -12.35 -7.72 10.08
CA ILE A 16 -13.32 -6.64 9.80
C ILE A 16 -14.11 -6.28 11.06
N LEU A 17 -14.54 -7.27 11.84
CA LEU A 17 -15.24 -7.02 13.10
C LEU A 17 -14.33 -6.30 14.10
N LEU A 18 -13.07 -6.73 14.23
CA LEU A 18 -12.09 -6.06 15.09
C LEU A 18 -11.85 -4.61 14.66
N ARG A 19 -11.68 -4.36 13.36
CA ARG A 19 -11.56 -2.99 12.83
C ARG A 19 -12.75 -2.13 13.23
N ASN A 20 -13.98 -2.62 13.02
CA ASN A 20 -15.19 -1.86 13.34
C ASN A 20 -15.28 -1.55 14.85
N GLN A 21 -14.90 -2.48 15.72
CA GLN A 21 -14.83 -2.26 17.16
C GLN A 21 -13.79 -1.21 17.54
N LEU A 22 -12.62 -1.23 16.91
CA LEU A 22 -11.57 -0.23 17.14
C LEU A 22 -11.98 1.16 16.62
N GLU A 23 -12.68 1.25 15.49
CA GLU A 23 -13.25 2.50 14.98
C GLU A 23 -14.31 3.06 15.93
N GLU A 24 -15.18 2.19 16.47
CA GLU A 24 -16.18 2.58 17.47
C GLU A 24 -15.53 3.11 18.76
N LEU A 25 -14.48 2.44 19.25
CA LEU A 25 -13.69 2.91 20.39
C LEU A 25 -13.04 4.26 20.11
N LYS A 26 -12.51 4.48 18.91
CA LYS A 26 -11.88 5.75 18.50
C LYS A 26 -12.87 6.94 18.55
N THR A 27 -14.14 6.70 18.28
CA THR A 27 -15.19 7.75 18.36
C THR A 27 -15.60 8.09 19.79
N GLY A 28 -15.21 7.27 20.77
CA GLY A 28 -15.47 7.50 22.19
C GLY A 28 -14.50 8.51 22.83
N ASN A 29 -14.88 9.04 23.99
CA ASN A 29 -14.04 9.94 24.80
C ASN A 29 -12.97 9.12 25.54
N LEU A 30 -11.96 8.65 24.85
CA LEU A 30 -10.87 7.91 25.46
C LEU A 30 -9.77 8.85 26.00
N PRO A 31 -9.09 8.51 27.12
CA PRO A 31 -7.85 9.17 27.50
C PRO A 31 -6.82 9.11 26.37
N GLU A 32 -6.00 10.13 26.23
CA GLU A 32 -5.04 10.30 25.10
C GLU A 32 -4.11 9.07 24.93
N SER A 33 -3.65 8.48 26.04
CA SER A 33 -2.81 7.27 26.02
C SER A 33 -3.52 6.05 25.40
N PHE A 34 -4.82 5.91 25.65
CA PHE A 34 -5.63 4.83 25.08
C PHE A 34 -6.00 5.13 23.63
N SER A 35 -6.27 6.38 23.28
CA SER A 35 -6.55 6.79 21.91
C SER A 35 -5.39 6.43 20.98
N GLN A 36 -4.14 6.68 21.39
CA GLN A 36 -2.97 6.30 20.62
C GLN A 36 -2.87 4.76 20.43
N GLN A 37 -3.12 3.98 21.49
CA GLN A 37 -3.09 2.52 21.40
C GLN A 37 -4.17 1.96 20.47
N VAL A 38 -5.37 2.56 20.48
CA VAL A 38 -6.46 2.20 19.57
C VAL A 38 -6.09 2.53 18.12
N GLU A 39 -5.48 3.68 17.86
CA GLU A 39 -5.00 4.05 16.53
C GLU A 39 -3.93 3.08 16.00
N GLU A 40 -2.97 2.71 16.83
CA GLU A 40 -1.94 1.73 16.46
C GLU A 40 -2.57 0.35 16.18
N ALA A 41 -3.49 -0.12 17.02
CA ALA A 41 -4.19 -1.39 16.82
C ALA A 41 -5.04 -1.38 15.54
N LEU A 42 -5.70 -0.26 15.24
CA LEU A 42 -6.44 -0.07 13.99
C LEU A 42 -5.51 -0.16 12.80
N GLY A 43 -4.36 0.52 12.83
CA GLY A 43 -3.35 0.45 11.77
C GLY A 43 -2.82 -0.95 11.52
N TYR A 44 -2.52 -1.72 12.56
CA TYR A 44 -2.12 -3.12 12.40
C TYR A 44 -3.23 -3.98 11.82
N THR A 45 -4.47 -3.77 12.25
CA THR A 45 -5.63 -4.50 11.75
C THR A 45 -5.83 -4.25 10.26
N GLU A 46 -5.78 -2.99 9.82
CA GLU A 46 -5.86 -2.62 8.40
C GLU A 46 -4.72 -3.24 7.60
N CYS A 47 -3.49 -3.23 8.11
CA CYS A 47 -2.36 -3.88 7.44
C CYS A 47 -2.62 -5.37 7.20
N ILE A 48 -3.14 -6.09 8.19
CA ILE A 48 -3.43 -7.52 8.06
C ILE A 48 -4.54 -7.75 7.04
N ILE A 49 -5.58 -6.92 7.03
CA ILE A 49 -6.67 -6.98 6.05
C ILE A 49 -6.10 -6.81 4.62
N TYR A 50 -5.29 -5.79 4.38
CA TYR A 50 -4.65 -5.55 3.08
C TYR A 50 -3.73 -6.69 2.67
N CYS A 51 -2.90 -7.20 3.58
CA CYS A 51 -2.04 -8.34 3.30
C CYS A 51 -2.84 -9.58 2.89
N ASN A 52 -3.94 -9.87 3.57
CA ASN A 52 -4.81 -11.00 3.26
C ASN A 52 -5.45 -10.85 1.87
N GLN A 53 -5.98 -9.68 1.54
CA GLN A 53 -6.58 -9.39 0.23
C GLN A 53 -5.56 -9.53 -0.90
N ASN A 54 -4.35 -9.01 -0.70
CA ASN A 54 -3.28 -9.10 -1.68
C ASN A 54 -2.80 -10.54 -1.91
N ILE A 55 -2.68 -11.35 -0.86
CA ILE A 55 -2.34 -12.79 -0.99
C ILE A 55 -3.42 -13.52 -1.79
N VAL A 56 -4.70 -13.24 -1.55
CA VAL A 56 -5.81 -13.82 -2.32
C VAL A 56 -5.70 -13.46 -3.80
N THR A 57 -5.44 -12.18 -4.10
CA THR A 57 -5.30 -11.69 -5.47
C THR A 57 -4.10 -12.32 -6.17
N LEU A 58 -2.94 -12.33 -5.55
CA LEU A 58 -1.72 -12.95 -6.10
C LEU A 58 -1.88 -14.45 -6.33
N ASN A 59 -2.60 -15.15 -5.46
CA ASN A 59 -2.91 -16.58 -5.67
C ASN A 59 -3.82 -16.80 -6.87
N LYS A 60 -4.79 -15.91 -7.13
CA LYS A 60 -5.64 -15.98 -8.32
C LYS A 60 -4.81 -15.78 -9.59
N VAL A 61 -3.86 -14.85 -9.57
CA VAL A 61 -2.90 -14.61 -10.66
C VAL A 61 -2.08 -15.89 -10.94
N ASN A 62 -1.42 -16.44 -9.91
CA ASN A 62 -0.56 -17.60 -10.05
C ASN A 62 -1.29 -18.84 -10.58
N LYS A 63 -2.58 -18.99 -10.28
CA LYS A 63 -3.38 -20.12 -10.79
C LYS A 63 -3.95 -19.90 -12.18
N LYS A 64 -3.64 -18.76 -12.84
CA LYS A 64 -4.26 -18.37 -14.12
C LYS A 64 -5.80 -18.37 -14.06
N ILE A 65 -6.37 -18.19 -12.87
CA ILE A 65 -7.83 -18.14 -12.65
C ILE A 65 -8.38 -16.76 -12.97
N LEU A 66 -7.51 -15.75 -12.98
CA LEU A 66 -7.92 -14.43 -13.50
C LEU A 66 -8.19 -14.56 -14.99
N PRO A 67 -9.35 -14.10 -15.46
CA PRO A 67 -9.65 -14.08 -16.89
C PRO A 67 -8.47 -13.41 -17.60
N LYS A 68 -8.14 -13.91 -18.80
CA LYS A 68 -7.10 -13.34 -19.66
C LYS A 68 -7.28 -11.83 -19.65
N THR A 69 -6.51 -11.23 -18.86
CA THR A 69 -6.23 -9.86 -18.53
C THR A 69 -6.95 -8.85 -19.40
N SER A 70 -8.03 -8.28 -18.89
CA SER A 70 -8.46 -6.97 -19.35
C SER A 70 -7.38 -5.98 -18.90
N THR A 71 -6.47 -5.64 -19.79
CA THR A 71 -5.61 -4.49 -19.61
C THR A 71 -6.44 -3.24 -19.92
N VAL A 72 -6.35 -2.25 -19.06
CA VAL A 72 -6.99 -0.95 -19.24
C VAL A 72 -5.92 0.12 -19.44
N ASN A 73 -6.24 1.12 -20.22
CA ASN A 73 -5.40 2.30 -20.32
C ASN A 73 -5.73 3.21 -19.15
N LEU A 74 -4.75 3.47 -18.30
CA LEU A 74 -4.89 4.34 -17.13
C LEU A 74 -3.86 5.46 -17.21
N GLU A 75 -4.27 6.63 -16.78
CA GLU A 75 -3.33 7.73 -16.53
C GLU A 75 -2.58 7.38 -15.24
N LEU A 76 -1.26 7.28 -15.36
CA LEU A 76 -0.40 6.68 -14.35
C LEU A 76 -0.37 7.47 -13.04
N SER A 77 -0.27 8.80 -13.13
CA SER A 77 -0.15 9.67 -11.96
C SER A 77 -1.40 9.61 -11.09
N SER A 78 -2.57 9.75 -11.70
CA SER A 78 -3.87 9.65 -11.01
C SER A 78 -4.08 8.25 -10.42
N TYR A 79 -3.66 7.22 -11.15
CA TYR A 79 -3.79 5.83 -10.69
C TYR A 79 -2.92 5.56 -9.45
N ILE A 80 -1.64 5.95 -9.50
CA ILE A 80 -0.72 5.78 -8.35
C ILE A 80 -1.21 6.59 -7.15
N THR A 81 -1.64 7.84 -7.38
CA THR A 81 -2.20 8.69 -6.32
C THR A 81 -3.43 8.05 -5.66
N SER A 82 -4.32 7.43 -6.45
CA SER A 82 -5.47 6.70 -5.91
C SER A 82 -5.05 5.55 -5.00
N ILE A 83 -4.05 4.75 -5.40
CA ILE A 83 -3.54 3.64 -4.59
C ILE A 83 -2.90 4.16 -3.30
N VAL A 84 -2.10 5.22 -3.38
CA VAL A 84 -1.46 5.83 -2.20
C VAL A 84 -2.52 6.34 -1.22
N ASN A 85 -3.58 6.98 -1.72
CA ASN A 85 -4.68 7.46 -0.89
C ASN A 85 -5.40 6.31 -0.17
N GLN A 86 -5.52 5.14 -0.79
CA GLN A 86 -6.07 3.95 -0.12
C GLN A 86 -5.16 3.43 1.01
N CYS A 87 -3.85 3.69 0.94
CA CYS A 87 -2.91 3.30 1.99
C CYS A 87 -2.77 4.35 3.11
N ARG A 88 -3.28 5.59 2.91
CA ARG A 88 -3.15 6.69 3.90
C ARG A 88 -3.67 6.35 5.29
N PRO A 89 -4.87 5.77 5.48
CA PRO A 89 -5.36 5.48 6.83
C PRO A 89 -4.38 4.63 7.64
N TYR A 90 -3.71 3.68 6.99
CA TYR A 90 -2.70 2.85 7.61
C TYR A 90 -1.40 3.63 7.90
N ALA A 91 -0.95 4.47 6.98
CA ALA A 91 0.22 5.32 7.20
C ALA A 91 -0.02 6.34 8.33
N ASP A 92 -1.19 6.97 8.36
CA ASP A 92 -1.58 7.96 9.36
C ASP A 92 -1.61 7.35 10.77
N SER A 93 -2.10 6.10 10.93
CA SER A 93 -2.09 5.40 12.21
C SER A 93 -0.66 5.17 12.75
N ARG A 94 0.33 5.16 11.88
CA ARG A 94 1.76 5.08 12.23
C ARG A 94 2.47 6.44 12.17
N ARG A 95 1.73 7.53 11.99
CA ARG A 95 2.27 8.89 11.81
C ARG A 95 3.26 9.00 10.65
N ILE A 96 3.12 8.12 9.62
CA ILE A 96 3.96 8.11 8.44
C ILE A 96 3.34 8.99 7.37
N GLN A 97 4.12 9.95 6.86
CA GLN A 97 3.68 10.80 5.78
C GLN A 97 3.92 10.11 4.43
N LEU A 98 2.86 9.94 3.63
CA LEU A 98 2.96 9.47 2.25
C LEU A 98 2.92 10.66 1.30
N THR A 99 3.95 10.82 0.48
CA THR A 99 4.03 11.86 -0.55
C THR A 99 4.15 11.23 -1.93
N VAL A 100 3.44 11.79 -2.91
CA VAL A 100 3.57 11.41 -4.33
C VAL A 100 4.06 12.63 -5.08
N SER A 101 5.17 12.49 -5.82
CA SER A 101 5.58 13.52 -6.76
C SER A 101 4.78 13.35 -8.05
N GLU A 102 4.12 14.40 -8.48
CA GLU A 102 3.42 14.42 -9.76
C GLU A 102 4.45 14.35 -10.90
N CYS A 103 4.17 13.48 -11.86
CA CYS A 103 4.86 13.53 -13.15
C CYS A 103 4.22 14.63 -13.98
N SER A 104 5.03 15.54 -14.52
CA SER A 104 4.55 16.63 -15.38
C SER A 104 3.91 16.15 -16.69
N ASP A 105 4.20 14.91 -17.09
CA ASP A 105 3.69 14.31 -18.31
C ASP A 105 2.52 13.39 -18.00
N CYS A 106 1.38 13.61 -18.66
CA CYS A 106 0.22 12.72 -18.61
C CYS A 106 0.55 11.43 -19.37
N VAL A 107 1.14 10.46 -18.69
CA VAL A 107 1.50 9.17 -19.29
C VAL A 107 0.37 8.19 -19.11
N SER A 108 -0.16 7.69 -20.23
CA SER A 108 -1.13 6.58 -20.23
C SER A 108 -0.39 5.26 -20.36
N CYS A 109 -0.71 4.32 -19.49
CA CYS A 109 -0.14 2.98 -19.49
C CYS A 109 -1.21 1.92 -19.62
N ARG A 110 -0.90 0.89 -20.41
CA ARG A 110 -1.75 -0.29 -20.52
C ARG A 110 -1.36 -1.32 -19.49
N ILE A 111 -2.13 -1.45 -18.42
CA ILE A 111 -1.81 -2.32 -17.29
C ILE A 111 -2.99 -3.21 -16.90
N ASN A 112 -2.66 -4.31 -16.22
CA ASN A 112 -3.67 -5.07 -15.48
C ASN A 112 -3.89 -4.40 -14.13
N GLU A 113 -4.98 -3.65 -14.01
CA GLU A 113 -5.31 -2.86 -12.84
C GLU A 113 -5.31 -3.69 -11.55
N ASN A 114 -5.95 -4.85 -11.54
CA ASN A 114 -6.07 -5.68 -10.33
C ASN A 114 -4.71 -6.17 -9.83
N ILE A 115 -3.85 -6.62 -10.74
CA ILE A 115 -2.51 -7.12 -10.38
C ILE A 115 -1.64 -5.97 -9.89
N MET A 116 -1.66 -4.85 -10.60
CA MET A 116 -0.84 -3.69 -10.27
C MET A 116 -1.28 -3.09 -8.92
N THR A 117 -2.58 -2.91 -8.70
CA THR A 117 -3.11 -2.42 -7.44
C THR A 117 -2.66 -3.30 -6.28
N ALA A 118 -2.84 -4.63 -6.39
CA ALA A 118 -2.43 -5.55 -5.33
C ALA A 118 -0.92 -5.50 -5.06
N ALA A 119 -0.10 -5.43 -6.11
CA ALA A 119 1.36 -5.36 -5.99
C ALA A 119 1.81 -4.05 -5.31
N LEU A 120 1.27 -2.92 -5.73
CA LEU A 120 1.62 -1.61 -5.18
C LEU A 120 1.13 -1.45 -3.74
N GLN A 121 -0.11 -1.82 -3.45
CA GLN A 121 -0.63 -1.81 -2.08
C GLN A 121 0.22 -2.68 -1.15
N HIS A 122 0.59 -3.89 -1.60
CA HIS A 122 1.43 -4.78 -0.81
C HIS A 122 2.81 -4.15 -0.55
N LEU A 123 3.44 -3.57 -1.58
CA LEU A 123 4.74 -2.91 -1.46
C LEU A 123 4.68 -1.73 -0.49
N ILE A 124 3.72 -0.82 -0.67
CA ILE A 124 3.54 0.35 0.19
C ILE A 124 3.25 -0.07 1.63
N SER A 125 2.35 -1.04 1.84
CA SER A 125 2.03 -1.55 3.19
C SER A 125 3.25 -2.18 3.87
N LYS A 126 4.10 -2.89 3.14
CA LYS A 126 5.37 -3.43 3.67
C LYS A 126 6.35 -2.34 4.06
N LEU A 127 6.44 -1.27 3.27
CA LEU A 127 7.28 -0.12 3.59
C LEU A 127 6.77 0.61 4.83
N ILE A 128 5.46 0.86 4.92
CA ILE A 128 4.84 1.46 6.10
C ILE A 128 5.14 0.60 7.35
N LEU A 129 4.98 -0.72 7.27
CA LEU A 129 5.22 -1.63 8.39
C LEU A 129 6.70 -1.66 8.82
N GLY A 130 7.62 -1.61 7.86
CA GLY A 130 9.06 -1.66 8.10
C GLY A 130 9.71 -0.32 8.43
N SER A 131 8.97 0.78 8.37
CA SER A 131 9.47 2.13 8.63
C SER A 131 9.26 2.53 10.08
N ASP A 132 10.11 3.41 10.58
CA ASP A 132 9.98 3.98 11.91
C ASP A 132 8.77 4.94 11.98
N LEU A 133 8.21 5.08 13.18
CA LEU A 133 7.09 5.99 13.42
C LEU A 133 7.49 7.45 13.08
N GLY A 134 6.64 8.14 12.37
CA GLY A 134 6.85 9.55 12.03
C GLY A 134 7.76 9.80 10.84
N CYS A 135 8.19 8.77 10.11
CA CYS A 135 9.00 8.96 8.89
C CYS A 135 8.14 9.41 7.69
N CYS A 136 8.82 9.75 6.58
CA CYS A 136 8.19 10.08 5.32
C CYS A 136 8.52 9.03 4.26
N ILE A 137 7.51 8.52 3.55
CA ILE A 137 7.69 7.67 2.38
C ILE A 137 7.32 8.48 1.15
N SER A 138 8.30 8.67 0.27
CA SER A 138 8.14 9.43 -0.98
C SER A 138 8.04 8.49 -2.17
N ILE A 139 7.06 8.71 -3.00
CA ILE A 139 6.78 7.93 -4.21
C ILE A 139 6.95 8.86 -5.41
N ASN A 140 8.02 8.66 -6.17
CA ASN A 140 8.37 9.48 -7.31
C ASN A 140 8.08 8.71 -8.59
N ILE A 141 7.40 9.36 -9.54
CA ILE A 141 7.11 8.82 -10.85
C ILE A 141 8.01 9.55 -11.83
N THR A 142 8.86 8.81 -12.54
CA THR A 142 9.73 9.35 -13.58
C THR A 142 9.47 8.66 -14.90
N HIS A 143 9.52 9.40 -16.00
CA HIS A 143 9.29 8.91 -17.34
C HIS A 143 10.57 9.02 -18.17
N THR A 144 10.83 7.98 -18.96
CA THR A 144 11.85 7.97 -20.01
C THR A 144 11.17 7.70 -21.36
N THR A 145 11.89 7.85 -22.48
CA THR A 145 11.33 7.61 -23.83
C THR A 145 10.66 6.25 -23.99
N ASP A 146 11.18 5.21 -23.31
CA ASP A 146 10.75 3.82 -23.53
C ASP A 146 10.13 3.16 -22.28
N SER A 147 10.16 3.84 -21.15
CA SER A 147 9.70 3.27 -19.88
C SER A 147 9.33 4.37 -18.90
N TRP A 148 8.54 3.99 -17.91
CA TRP A 148 8.38 4.79 -16.72
C TRP A 148 8.86 3.99 -15.50
N GLN A 149 9.29 4.71 -14.51
CA GLN A 149 9.89 4.16 -13.31
C GLN A 149 9.19 4.71 -12.08
N LEU A 150 8.81 3.82 -11.19
CA LEU A 150 8.32 4.18 -9.89
C LEU A 150 9.45 4.02 -8.87
N GLN A 151 9.81 5.11 -8.25
CA GLN A 151 10.82 5.15 -7.21
C GLN A 151 10.15 5.38 -5.87
N ILE A 152 10.29 4.44 -4.94
CA ILE A 152 9.77 4.58 -3.59
C ILE A 152 10.95 4.68 -2.64
N THR A 153 11.00 5.78 -1.89
CA THR A 153 12.08 6.07 -0.94
C THR A 153 11.49 6.34 0.44
N ASN A 154 12.17 5.82 1.46
CA ASN A 154 11.91 6.18 2.84
C ASN A 154 12.86 7.31 3.22
N CYS A 155 12.31 8.48 3.56
CA CYS A 155 13.08 9.62 4.02
C CYS A 155 12.85 9.76 5.52
N GLU A 156 13.91 9.61 6.30
CA GLU A 156 13.87 10.00 7.70
C GLU A 156 13.68 11.51 7.81
N ILE A 157 12.83 11.94 8.74
CA ILE A 157 12.76 13.35 9.13
C ILE A 157 14.12 13.71 9.70
N ALA A 158 14.70 14.78 9.23
CA ALA A 158 16.09 15.24 9.35
C ALA A 158 16.59 15.49 10.78
N ASP A 159 16.19 14.70 11.77
CA ASP A 159 16.67 14.86 13.14
C ASP A 159 16.72 13.54 13.91
N LYS A 160 17.57 12.62 13.51
CA LYS A 160 18.28 11.63 14.35
C LYS A 160 18.89 10.48 13.55
N ARG A 161 20.26 10.49 13.51
CA ARG A 161 21.15 9.33 13.46
C ARG A 161 20.80 8.22 12.48
N VAL A 162 21.57 8.18 11.38
CA VAL A 162 21.86 6.99 10.56
C VAL A 162 20.78 5.90 10.62
N GLY A 163 19.65 6.17 10.01
CA GLY A 163 18.61 5.19 9.80
C GLY A 163 19.00 4.26 8.65
N LYS A 164 18.61 3.01 8.75
CA LYS A 164 18.75 2.04 7.68
C LYS A 164 18.00 2.56 6.45
N MET A 165 18.73 3.10 5.49
CA MET A 165 18.20 3.35 4.16
C MET A 165 17.68 2.02 3.63
N PHE A 166 16.37 1.86 3.53
CA PHE A 166 15.83 0.73 2.76
C PHE A 166 16.34 0.89 1.32
N PRO A 167 16.83 -0.21 0.73
CA PRO A 167 17.36 -0.12 -0.61
C PRO A 167 16.27 0.41 -1.55
N PHE A 168 16.65 1.37 -2.35
CA PHE A 168 15.96 1.83 -3.53
C PHE A 168 15.44 0.64 -4.32
N ILE A 169 14.14 0.50 -4.47
CA ILE A 169 13.54 -0.51 -5.33
C ILE A 169 12.98 0.22 -6.56
N PRO A 170 13.74 0.29 -7.68
CA PRO A 170 13.17 0.76 -8.93
C PRO A 170 12.20 -0.30 -9.46
N VAL A 171 10.95 0.04 -9.59
CA VAL A 171 10.00 -0.78 -10.33
C VAL A 171 9.92 -0.19 -11.72
N ILE A 172 10.50 -0.88 -12.70
CA ILE A 172 10.57 -0.43 -14.10
C ILE A 172 9.44 -1.10 -14.88
N PHE A 173 8.65 -0.32 -15.55
CA PHE A 173 7.57 -0.79 -16.40
C PHE A 173 7.86 -0.41 -17.86
N PRO A 174 7.98 -1.38 -18.77
CA PRO A 174 8.13 -1.07 -20.19
C PRO A 174 6.83 -0.46 -20.73
N ILE A 175 6.96 0.54 -21.60
CA ILE A 175 5.85 1.07 -22.36
C ILE A 175 5.69 0.14 -23.56
N TYR A 176 4.59 -0.61 -23.59
CA TYR A 176 4.19 -1.34 -24.78
C TYR A 176 3.31 -0.42 -25.61
N GLY A 177 3.84 0.02 -26.75
CA GLY A 177 3.11 0.75 -27.77
C GLY A 177 2.03 -0.11 -28.45
#